data_505c77d43404169ac5f7d78a5bb337fe
#
_entry.id   505c77d43404169ac5f7d78a5bb337fe
#
_cell.length_a   1.000
_cell.length_b   1.000
_cell.length_c   1.000
_cell.angle_alpha   90.00
_cell.angle_beta   90.00
_cell.angle_gamma   90.00
#
_symmetry.space_group_name_H-M   'P 1'
#
loop_
_entity.id
_entity.type
_entity.pdbx_description
1 polymer ?
#
loop_
_entity_poly.entity_id
_entity_poly.type
_entity_poly.pdbx_seq_one_letter_code
_entity_poly.pdbx_strand_id
1 'polypeptide(L)'
;KVYGCRPSDGMVLRLDNPSSAKAKTLESLTDGKQQTVESFTVIGSTPVIATGKTVIFKGGRVDVDTTGTLTLQEPPTDDIQSDWVAAASPRGLALIPLKSNAKANFIANGGKANPARPVSSKGCVYSAWSQKASNYIRACSPTDTSVKPQTLESVNTTSELVFRTNHRLVVLNDTVNGNVWNPEDSTKVIKIQWNKIQTEQTEKEQQNNDSANNHHDFSKTCSAQSGQ
;
A
#
# COMPACT_ATOMS: atom_id res chain seq x y z
N LYS A 1 15.67 9.21 -2.48
CA LYS A 1 15.06 10.41 -1.89
C LYS A 1 13.98 9.99 -0.91
N VAL A 2 13.89 10.63 0.26
CA VAL A 2 12.84 10.40 1.24
C VAL A 2 12.00 11.67 1.34
N TYR A 3 10.71 11.50 1.40
CA TYR A 3 9.76 12.62 1.54
C TYR A 3 8.99 12.46 2.85
N GLY A 4 8.70 13.58 3.48
CA GLY A 4 7.84 13.68 4.65
C GLY A 4 6.82 14.80 4.46
N CYS A 5 5.68 14.67 5.11
CA CYS A 5 4.66 15.70 5.13
C CYS A 5 4.32 16.03 6.58
N ARG A 6 4.21 17.33 6.89
CA ARG A 6 3.69 17.80 8.17
C ARG A 6 2.17 17.89 8.09
N PRO A 7 1.43 17.09 8.91
CA PRO A 7 -0.02 16.95 8.72
C PRO A 7 -0.81 18.24 9.02
N SER A 8 -0.25 19.14 9.84
CA SER A 8 -0.96 20.36 10.28
C SER A 8 -1.11 21.44 9.22
N ASP A 9 -0.21 21.47 8.22
CA ASP A 9 -0.16 22.54 7.22
C ASP A 9 0.28 22.08 5.82
N GLY A 10 0.36 20.77 5.60
CA GLY A 10 0.74 20.18 4.31
C GLY A 10 2.15 20.56 3.84
N MET A 11 3.03 20.97 4.76
CA MET A 11 4.43 21.27 4.44
C MET A 11 5.16 19.99 4.04
N VAL A 12 5.72 19.98 2.84
CA VAL A 12 6.48 18.85 2.32
C VAL A 12 7.97 19.07 2.52
N LEU A 13 8.60 18.07 3.09
CA LEU A 13 10.03 18.00 3.30
C LEU A 13 10.63 16.93 2.40
N ARG A 14 11.84 17.15 1.90
CA ARG A 14 12.58 16.17 1.11
C ARG A 14 13.99 15.99 1.67
N LEU A 15 14.39 14.77 1.86
CA LEU A 15 15.74 14.37 2.21
C LEU A 15 16.39 13.71 0.99
N ASP A 16 17.35 14.40 0.37
CA ASP A 16 18.01 13.92 -0.84
C ASP A 16 19.03 12.81 -0.54
N ASN A 17 19.68 12.90 0.64
CA ASN A 17 20.61 11.90 1.13
C ASN A 17 20.25 11.51 2.57
N PRO A 18 19.89 10.23 2.84
CA PRO A 18 19.55 9.78 4.19
C PRO A 18 20.68 9.96 5.22
N SER A 19 21.95 9.97 4.77
CA SER A 19 23.12 10.22 5.64
C SER A 19 23.32 11.69 5.97
N SER A 20 22.59 12.60 5.31
CA SER A 20 22.63 14.03 5.54
C SER A 20 21.42 14.41 6.40
N ALA A 21 21.63 14.87 7.62
CA ALA A 21 20.56 15.31 8.51
C ALA A 21 19.80 16.59 8.03
N LYS A 22 20.09 17.08 6.82
CA LYS A 22 19.51 18.31 6.29
C LYS A 22 18.37 18.00 5.32
N ALA A 23 17.14 18.06 5.79
CA ALA A 23 15.96 18.05 4.93
C ALA A 23 15.80 19.43 4.24
N LYS A 24 15.38 19.38 2.97
CA LYS A 24 14.93 20.58 2.26
C LYS A 24 13.43 20.72 2.42
N THR A 25 13.00 21.88 2.86
CA THR A 25 11.58 22.27 2.74
C THR A 25 11.29 22.52 1.26
N LEU A 26 10.29 21.85 0.72
CA LEU A 26 9.88 22.03 -0.67
C LEU A 26 8.85 23.16 -0.76
N GLU A 27 7.63 22.87 -0.30
CA GLU A 27 6.51 23.82 -0.38
C GLU A 27 5.38 23.35 0.55
N SER A 28 4.47 24.23 0.88
CA SER A 28 3.19 23.87 1.49
C SER A 28 2.19 23.60 0.35
N LEU A 29 1.61 22.41 0.34
CA LEU A 29 0.58 22.06 -0.64
C LEU A 29 -0.80 22.65 -0.28
N THR A 30 -0.96 23.18 0.93
CA THR A 30 -2.21 23.80 1.40
C THR A 30 -2.21 25.33 1.30
N ASP A 31 -1.22 25.93 0.63
CA ASP A 31 -1.02 27.39 0.56
C ASP A 31 -0.96 28.04 1.94
N GLY A 32 -0.40 27.34 2.92
CA GLY A 32 -0.27 27.81 4.30
C GLY A 32 -1.59 27.82 5.11
N LYS A 33 -2.68 27.32 4.54
CA LYS A 33 -3.94 27.14 5.27
C LYS A 33 -3.83 25.98 6.23
N GLN A 34 -4.31 26.16 7.44
CA GLN A 34 -4.46 25.04 8.39
C GLN A 34 -5.51 24.07 7.85
N GLN A 35 -5.05 22.95 7.34
CA GLN A 35 -5.87 21.82 6.90
C GLN A 35 -5.22 20.55 7.42
N THR A 36 -6.02 19.67 8.00
CA THR A 36 -5.51 18.37 8.43
C THR A 36 -5.25 17.49 7.21
N VAL A 37 -3.99 17.12 7.01
CA VAL A 37 -3.61 16.15 5.99
C VAL A 37 -3.88 14.75 6.55
N GLU A 38 -4.79 14.03 5.92
CA GLU A 38 -5.22 12.68 6.34
C GLU A 38 -4.40 11.58 5.67
N SER A 39 -3.91 11.85 4.47
CA SER A 39 -3.11 10.88 3.72
C SER A 39 -2.05 11.60 2.87
N PHE A 40 -0.89 10.96 2.72
CA PHE A 40 0.24 11.46 1.95
C PHE A 40 0.88 10.34 1.13
N THR A 41 1.30 10.69 -0.08
CA THR A 41 2.08 9.81 -0.96
C THR A 41 3.00 10.64 -1.86
N VAL A 42 3.85 9.95 -2.61
CA VAL A 42 4.68 10.56 -3.66
C VAL A 42 4.60 9.70 -4.91
N ILE A 43 4.25 10.32 -6.03
CA ILE A 43 4.18 9.66 -7.33
C ILE A 43 5.33 10.19 -8.18
N GLY A 44 6.29 9.34 -8.49
CA GLY A 44 7.56 9.79 -9.09
C GLY A 44 8.28 10.80 -8.19
N SER A 45 8.27 12.07 -8.57
CA SER A 45 8.81 13.18 -7.77
C SER A 45 7.73 14.16 -7.28
N THR A 46 6.47 13.85 -7.48
CA THR A 46 5.33 14.72 -7.16
C THR A 46 4.70 14.32 -5.82
N PRO A 47 4.86 15.13 -4.76
CA PRO A 47 4.14 14.96 -3.51
C PRO A 47 2.65 15.19 -3.70
N VAL A 48 1.84 14.36 -3.07
CA VAL A 48 0.38 14.39 -3.11
C VAL A 48 -0.18 14.22 -1.71
N ILE A 49 -1.11 15.07 -1.33
CA ILE A 49 -1.84 14.98 -0.06
C ILE A 49 -3.34 14.82 -0.29
N ALA A 50 -4.02 14.22 0.67
CA ALA A 50 -5.47 14.22 0.75
C ALA A 50 -5.94 14.91 2.03
N THR A 51 -6.94 15.77 1.89
CA THR A 51 -7.64 16.45 2.98
C THR A 51 -9.14 16.31 2.75
N GLY A 52 -9.84 15.58 3.61
CA GLY A 52 -11.25 15.25 3.41
C GLY A 52 -11.48 14.57 2.06
N LYS A 53 -12.20 15.24 1.17
CA LYS A 53 -12.52 14.75 -0.18
C LYS A 53 -11.61 15.32 -1.28
N THR A 54 -10.61 16.09 -0.91
CA THR A 54 -9.78 16.82 -1.86
C THR A 54 -8.38 16.19 -1.93
N VAL A 55 -7.92 15.96 -3.14
CA VAL A 55 -6.53 15.59 -3.42
C VAL A 55 -5.79 16.82 -3.96
N ILE A 56 -4.65 17.14 -3.36
CA ILE A 56 -3.86 18.33 -3.67
C ILE A 56 -2.44 17.90 -4.03
N PHE A 57 -1.92 18.49 -5.09
CA PHE A 57 -0.55 18.29 -5.56
C PHE A 57 -0.04 19.57 -6.21
N LYS A 58 1.22 19.68 -6.49
CA LYS A 58 1.78 20.84 -7.15
C LYS A 58 1.09 21.14 -8.48
N GLY A 59 0.48 22.30 -8.59
CA GLY A 59 -0.22 22.75 -9.80
C GLY A 59 -1.62 22.19 -9.99
N GLY A 60 -2.19 21.51 -8.98
CA GLY A 60 -3.54 20.96 -9.09
C GLY A 60 -4.23 20.66 -7.78
N ARG A 61 -5.56 20.74 -7.85
CA ARG A 61 -6.49 20.34 -6.79
C ARG A 61 -7.67 19.65 -7.43
N VAL A 62 -8.06 18.50 -6.89
CA VAL A 62 -9.17 17.70 -7.41
C VAL A 62 -10.07 17.30 -6.26
N ASP A 63 -11.33 17.70 -6.35
CA ASP A 63 -12.36 17.24 -5.43
C ASP A 63 -12.94 15.92 -5.96
N VAL A 64 -13.05 14.93 -5.07
CA VAL A 64 -13.62 13.61 -5.39
C VAL A 64 -15.05 13.56 -4.88
N ASP A 65 -15.98 13.20 -5.76
CA ASP A 65 -17.39 13.04 -5.37
C ASP A 65 -17.59 11.71 -4.62
N THR A 66 -17.25 11.73 -3.34
CA THR A 66 -17.35 10.57 -2.45
C THR A 66 -17.73 10.99 -1.04
N THR A 67 -17.94 10.01 -0.16
CA THR A 67 -18.13 10.21 1.28
C THR A 67 -17.00 9.55 2.08
N GLY A 68 -16.66 10.16 3.20
CA GLY A 68 -15.55 9.72 4.05
C GLY A 68 -14.20 10.26 3.58
N THR A 69 -13.16 9.85 4.28
CA THR A 69 -11.79 10.25 4.02
C THR A 69 -11.17 9.51 2.85
N LEU A 70 -10.23 10.15 2.19
CA LEU A 70 -9.46 9.56 1.10
C LEU A 70 -8.15 8.96 1.63
N THR A 71 -7.90 7.70 1.33
CA THR A 71 -6.63 7.02 1.57
C THR A 71 -5.85 6.94 0.26
N LEU A 72 -4.77 7.71 0.15
CA LEU A 72 -3.89 7.70 -1.01
C LEU A 72 -3.10 6.39 -1.07
N GLN A 73 -2.80 5.94 -2.28
CA GLN A 73 -1.98 4.76 -2.51
C GLN A 73 -0.59 4.86 -1.86
N GLU A 74 0.06 3.72 -1.63
CA GLU A 74 1.50 3.68 -1.35
C GLU A 74 2.30 4.27 -2.52
N PRO A 75 3.48 4.85 -2.28
CA PRO A 75 4.37 5.21 -3.37
C PRO A 75 4.60 4.03 -4.30
N PRO A 76 4.56 4.23 -5.63
CA PRO A 76 4.84 3.16 -6.57
C PRO A 76 6.21 2.53 -6.33
N THR A 77 6.29 1.21 -6.48
CA THR A 77 7.55 0.46 -6.38
C THR A 77 8.34 0.44 -7.69
N ASP A 78 7.73 0.92 -8.76
CA ASP A 78 8.31 1.07 -10.09
C ASP A 78 8.04 2.47 -10.65
N ASP A 79 8.75 2.85 -11.71
CA ASP A 79 8.63 4.18 -12.35
C ASP A 79 7.55 4.21 -13.45
N ILE A 80 6.72 3.18 -13.57
CA ILE A 80 5.73 3.07 -14.65
C ILE A 80 4.57 4.04 -14.41
N GLN A 81 4.15 4.17 -13.15
CA GLN A 81 3.10 5.10 -12.75
C GLN A 81 3.73 6.41 -12.27
N SER A 82 3.69 7.46 -13.09
CA SER A 82 4.34 8.74 -12.79
C SER A 82 3.44 9.98 -12.90
N ASP A 83 2.25 9.86 -13.49
CA ASP A 83 1.39 10.99 -13.89
C ASP A 83 -0.04 10.93 -13.36
N TRP A 84 -0.36 9.96 -12.51
CA TRP A 84 -1.64 9.84 -11.86
C TRP A 84 -1.53 9.16 -10.48
N VAL A 85 -2.50 9.41 -9.61
CA VAL A 85 -2.58 8.84 -8.26
C VAL A 85 -3.94 8.19 -8.04
N ALA A 86 -3.97 7.14 -7.24
CA ALA A 86 -5.20 6.53 -6.78
C ALA A 86 -5.48 6.89 -5.32
N ALA A 87 -6.75 7.13 -5.03
CA ALA A 87 -7.25 7.42 -3.70
C ALA A 87 -8.49 6.55 -3.42
N ALA A 88 -8.40 5.70 -2.41
CA ALA A 88 -9.53 4.89 -1.97
C ALA A 88 -10.38 5.64 -0.94
N SER A 89 -11.68 5.48 -1.05
CA SER A 89 -12.67 5.90 -0.06
C SER A 89 -13.51 4.72 0.36
N PRO A 90 -14.35 4.82 1.39
CA PRO A 90 -15.29 3.75 1.74
C PRO A 90 -16.22 3.33 0.60
N ARG A 91 -16.44 4.19 -0.41
CA ARG A 91 -17.37 3.97 -1.52
C ARG A 91 -16.72 3.56 -2.83
N GLY A 92 -15.42 3.58 -2.96
CA GLY A 92 -14.74 3.22 -4.21
C GLY A 92 -13.36 3.83 -4.36
N LEU A 93 -12.84 3.76 -5.57
CA LEU A 93 -11.52 4.20 -5.96
C LEU A 93 -11.60 5.38 -6.92
N ALA A 94 -10.90 6.46 -6.57
CA ALA A 94 -10.68 7.60 -7.45
C ALA A 94 -9.32 7.45 -8.15
N LEU A 95 -9.30 7.61 -9.46
CA LEU A 95 -8.10 7.68 -10.28
C LEU A 95 -7.95 9.12 -10.75
N ILE A 96 -6.86 9.77 -10.38
CA ILE A 96 -6.68 11.22 -10.48
C ILE A 96 -5.43 11.53 -11.28
N PRO A 97 -5.54 12.05 -12.51
CA PRO A 97 -4.40 12.55 -13.26
C PRO A 97 -3.73 13.73 -12.53
N LEU A 98 -2.41 13.72 -12.42
CA LEU A 98 -1.61 14.77 -11.76
C LEU A 98 -1.33 15.94 -12.72
N LYS A 99 -2.39 16.55 -13.22
CA LYS A 99 -2.34 17.71 -14.10
C LYS A 99 -3.37 18.76 -13.73
N SER A 100 -3.13 20.01 -14.09
CA SER A 100 -4.06 21.10 -13.84
C SER A 100 -5.44 20.81 -14.43
N ASN A 101 -6.50 21.22 -13.71
CA ASN A 101 -7.90 21.03 -14.11
C ASN A 101 -8.30 19.56 -14.38
N ALA A 102 -7.60 18.60 -13.80
CA ALA A 102 -7.97 17.20 -13.90
C ALA A 102 -9.31 16.94 -13.20
N LYS A 103 -10.01 15.93 -13.72
CA LYS A 103 -11.16 15.35 -13.06
C LYS A 103 -10.83 13.93 -12.60
N ALA A 104 -11.30 13.55 -11.43
CA ALA A 104 -11.19 12.19 -10.95
C ALA A 104 -12.12 11.27 -11.77
N ASN A 105 -11.60 10.12 -12.18
CA ASN A 105 -12.42 8.99 -12.61
C ASN A 105 -12.74 8.16 -11.35
N PHE A 106 -14.00 8.15 -10.92
CA PHE A 106 -14.43 7.47 -9.71
C PHE A 106 -15.13 6.15 -10.03
N ILE A 107 -14.59 5.06 -9.51
CA ILE A 107 -15.11 3.70 -9.69
C ILE A 107 -15.76 3.29 -8.36
N ALA A 108 -17.10 3.27 -8.34
CA ALA A 108 -17.85 2.89 -7.14
C ALA A 108 -17.73 1.38 -6.86
N ASN A 109 -17.55 1.01 -5.58
CA ASN A 109 -17.52 -0.39 -5.14
C ASN A 109 -18.92 -0.94 -4.76
N GLY A 110 -19.95 -0.14 -4.89
CA GLY A 110 -21.33 -0.53 -4.56
C GLY A 110 -21.62 -0.67 -3.06
N GLY A 111 -20.65 -0.42 -2.20
CA GLY A 111 -20.77 -0.56 -0.75
C GLY A 111 -20.31 0.67 0.04
N LYS A 112 -20.07 0.45 1.32
CA LYS A 112 -19.50 1.44 2.25
C LYS A 112 -18.66 0.69 3.28
N ALA A 113 -17.43 0.40 2.93
CA ALA A 113 -16.51 -0.38 3.78
C ALA A 113 -15.12 0.27 3.82
N ASN A 114 -14.37 -0.03 4.87
CA ASN A 114 -13.01 0.48 5.00
C ASN A 114 -12.10 -0.07 3.88
N PRO A 115 -11.40 0.80 3.16
CA PRO A 115 -10.44 0.38 2.16
C PRO A 115 -9.12 -0.07 2.80
N ALA A 116 -8.50 -1.10 2.25
CA ALA A 116 -7.07 -1.27 2.37
C ALA A 116 -6.37 -0.11 1.65
N ARG A 117 -5.22 0.31 2.15
CA ARG A 117 -4.41 1.33 1.45
C ARG A 117 -4.02 0.80 0.06
N PRO A 118 -4.34 1.49 -1.03
CA PRO A 118 -4.03 1.02 -2.36
C PRO A 118 -2.53 0.90 -2.60
N VAL A 119 -2.13 -0.03 -3.46
CA VAL A 119 -0.75 -0.21 -3.90
C VAL A 119 -0.68 -0.23 -5.43
N SER A 120 0.49 0.05 -5.97
CA SER A 120 0.71 -0.07 -7.41
C SER A 120 1.84 -1.03 -7.73
N SER A 121 1.68 -1.75 -8.83
CA SER A 121 2.68 -2.62 -9.42
C SER A 121 2.45 -2.74 -10.92
N LYS A 122 3.51 -2.72 -11.71
CA LYS A 122 3.48 -2.86 -13.17
C LYS A 122 2.49 -1.89 -13.86
N GLY A 123 2.44 -0.65 -13.34
CA GLY A 123 1.55 0.39 -13.88
C GLY A 123 0.07 0.24 -13.53
N CYS A 124 -0.32 -0.75 -12.75
CA CYS A 124 -1.69 -0.93 -12.26
C CYS A 124 -1.78 -0.64 -10.77
N VAL A 125 -2.92 -0.10 -10.34
CA VAL A 125 -3.27 0.08 -8.93
C VAL A 125 -4.25 -0.99 -8.49
N TYR A 126 -4.08 -1.44 -7.27
CA TYR A 126 -4.89 -2.47 -6.60
C TYR A 126 -5.50 -1.87 -5.34
N SER A 127 -6.79 -2.03 -5.18
CA SER A 127 -7.54 -1.57 -4.01
C SER A 127 -8.57 -2.61 -3.58
N ALA A 128 -8.77 -2.77 -2.27
CA ALA A 128 -9.69 -3.75 -1.71
C ALA A 128 -10.45 -3.19 -0.51
N TRP A 129 -11.64 -3.74 -0.24
CA TRP A 129 -12.56 -3.31 0.82
C TRP A 129 -13.06 -4.49 1.63
N SER A 130 -13.23 -4.31 2.95
CA SER A 130 -13.76 -5.32 3.86
C SER A 130 -15.28 -5.45 3.72
N GLN A 131 -15.74 -6.00 2.60
CA GLN A 131 -17.15 -6.28 2.28
C GLN A 131 -17.30 -7.55 1.43
N LYS A 132 -18.49 -8.16 1.41
CA LYS A 132 -18.70 -9.46 0.77
C LYS A 132 -18.60 -9.46 -0.76
N ALA A 133 -19.05 -8.39 -1.40
CA ALA A 133 -19.12 -8.32 -2.87
C ALA A 133 -18.50 -7.02 -3.37
N SER A 134 -18.07 -7.01 -4.64
CA SER A 134 -17.48 -5.83 -5.28
C SER A 134 -16.36 -5.22 -4.43
N ASN A 135 -15.54 -6.06 -3.82
CA ASN A 135 -14.59 -5.70 -2.78
C ASN A 135 -13.16 -5.51 -3.31
N TYR A 136 -12.98 -5.49 -4.62
CA TYR A 136 -11.69 -5.38 -5.26
C TYR A 136 -11.76 -4.61 -6.57
N ILE A 137 -10.82 -3.71 -6.79
CA ILE A 137 -10.64 -2.97 -8.04
C ILE A 137 -9.17 -3.03 -8.44
N ARG A 138 -8.93 -3.39 -9.70
CA ARG A 138 -7.64 -3.22 -10.39
C ARG A 138 -7.82 -2.24 -11.53
N ALA A 139 -7.00 -1.20 -11.57
CA ALA A 139 -7.02 -0.18 -12.62
C ALA A 139 -5.61 0.13 -13.11
N CYS A 140 -5.41 0.16 -14.43
CA CYS A 140 -4.10 0.36 -15.06
C CYS A 140 -4.02 1.69 -15.83
N SER A 141 -5.10 2.47 -15.85
CA SER A 141 -5.14 3.80 -16.47
C SER A 141 -6.16 4.68 -15.75
N PRO A 142 -5.87 5.96 -15.54
CA PRO A 142 -6.82 6.88 -14.92
C PRO A 142 -8.00 7.23 -15.83
N THR A 143 -7.90 6.95 -17.13
CA THR A 143 -8.95 7.25 -18.12
C THR A 143 -9.79 6.05 -18.50
N ASP A 144 -9.46 4.86 -17.98
CA ASP A 144 -10.23 3.64 -18.27
C ASP A 144 -11.55 3.63 -17.51
N THR A 145 -12.64 3.86 -18.24
CA THR A 145 -14.01 3.84 -17.71
C THR A 145 -14.65 2.44 -17.76
N SER A 146 -13.97 1.45 -18.31
CA SER A 146 -14.45 0.07 -18.40
C SER A 146 -14.18 -0.74 -17.14
N VAL A 147 -13.34 -0.23 -16.24
CA VAL A 147 -12.97 -0.90 -14.98
C VAL A 147 -14.21 -1.09 -14.11
N LYS A 148 -14.43 -2.33 -13.68
CA LYS A 148 -15.52 -2.70 -12.78
C LYS A 148 -14.98 -3.37 -11.53
N PRO A 149 -15.64 -3.15 -10.37
CA PRO A 149 -15.32 -3.90 -9.16
C PRO A 149 -15.48 -5.40 -9.38
N GLN A 150 -14.58 -6.16 -8.80
CA GLN A 150 -14.58 -7.62 -8.75
C GLN A 150 -14.81 -8.09 -7.32
N THR A 151 -15.04 -9.38 -7.15
CA THR A 151 -15.22 -9.98 -5.83
C THR A 151 -14.08 -10.95 -5.54
N LEU A 152 -13.26 -10.63 -4.54
CA LEU A 152 -12.33 -11.56 -3.93
C LEU A 152 -13.12 -12.55 -3.07
N GLU A 153 -12.83 -13.83 -3.26
CA GLU A 153 -13.44 -14.91 -2.50
C GLU A 153 -13.10 -14.80 -1.00
N SER A 154 -14.04 -15.14 -0.13
CA SER A 154 -13.85 -15.20 1.34
C SER A 154 -13.58 -13.88 2.07
N VAL A 155 -13.60 -12.74 1.40
CA VAL A 155 -13.58 -11.44 2.07
C VAL A 155 -14.94 -11.15 2.67
N ASN A 156 -14.96 -10.59 3.88
CA ASN A 156 -16.19 -10.22 4.60
C ASN A 156 -16.02 -8.91 5.39
N THR A 157 -17.02 -8.51 6.13
CA THR A 157 -17.03 -7.24 6.88
C THR A 157 -16.11 -7.23 8.10
N THR A 158 -15.64 -8.39 8.54
CA THR A 158 -14.67 -8.53 9.66
C THR A 158 -13.24 -8.69 9.16
N SER A 159 -13.04 -8.78 7.84
CA SER A 159 -11.70 -8.86 7.24
C SER A 159 -10.91 -7.59 7.51
N GLU A 160 -9.65 -7.73 7.86
CA GLU A 160 -8.69 -6.64 7.95
C GLU A 160 -7.66 -6.79 6.83
N LEU A 161 -7.89 -6.05 5.75
CA LEU A 161 -7.17 -6.22 4.51
C LEU A 161 -5.93 -5.33 4.45
N VAL A 162 -4.78 -5.93 4.16
CA VAL A 162 -3.50 -5.22 4.03
C VAL A 162 -2.76 -5.71 2.79
N PHE A 163 -2.47 -4.80 1.88
CA PHE A 163 -1.57 -5.08 0.77
C PHE A 163 -0.11 -5.14 1.22
N ARG A 164 0.65 -6.02 0.60
CA ARG A 164 2.11 -6.07 0.67
C ARG A 164 2.67 -6.16 -0.74
N THR A 165 3.73 -5.43 -0.98
CA THR A 165 4.45 -5.46 -2.25
C THR A 165 5.86 -5.93 -2.01
N ASN A 166 6.33 -6.85 -2.85
CA ASN A 166 7.70 -7.29 -2.89
C ASN A 166 8.21 -7.15 -4.33
N HIS A 167 8.84 -6.02 -4.63
CA HIS A 167 9.37 -5.64 -5.94
C HIS A 167 8.38 -5.79 -7.10
N ARG A 168 7.97 -7.00 -7.43
CA ARG A 168 7.15 -7.31 -8.61
C ARG A 168 5.88 -8.09 -8.30
N LEU A 169 5.65 -8.38 -7.04
CA LEU A 169 4.50 -9.16 -6.59
C LEU A 169 3.66 -8.34 -5.64
N VAL A 170 2.36 -8.34 -5.88
CA VAL A 170 1.35 -7.79 -4.96
C VAL A 170 0.69 -8.95 -4.23
N VAL A 171 0.63 -8.88 -2.92
CA VAL A 171 -0.08 -9.83 -2.07
C VAL A 171 -1.07 -9.06 -1.22
N LEU A 172 -2.31 -9.54 -1.16
CA LEU A 172 -3.31 -9.06 -0.22
C LEU A 172 -3.47 -10.07 0.90
N ASN A 173 -3.37 -9.62 2.13
CA ASN A 173 -3.56 -10.42 3.34
C ASN A 173 -4.80 -9.96 4.09
N ASP A 174 -5.58 -10.91 4.59
CA ASP A 174 -6.54 -10.69 5.65
C ASP A 174 -5.87 -11.07 6.98
N THR A 175 -5.51 -10.09 7.78
CA THR A 175 -4.74 -10.28 9.01
C THR A 175 -5.57 -10.91 10.14
N VAL A 176 -6.90 -10.89 10.02
CA VAL A 176 -7.81 -11.49 10.99
C VAL A 176 -8.11 -12.95 10.64
N ASN A 177 -8.44 -13.23 9.36
CA ASN A 177 -8.87 -14.56 8.94
C ASN A 177 -7.74 -15.40 8.34
N GLY A 178 -6.54 -14.85 8.16
CA GLY A 178 -5.38 -15.55 7.62
C GLY A 178 -5.48 -15.89 6.13
N ASN A 179 -6.43 -15.31 5.40
CA ASN A 179 -6.56 -15.49 3.96
C ASN A 179 -5.52 -14.66 3.21
N VAL A 180 -5.04 -15.21 2.10
CA VAL A 180 -4.06 -14.57 1.23
C VAL A 180 -4.51 -14.66 -0.21
N TRP A 181 -4.33 -13.59 -0.97
CA TRP A 181 -4.59 -13.53 -2.40
C TRP A 181 -3.38 -13.01 -3.16
N ASN A 182 -3.19 -13.52 -4.38
CA ASN A 182 -2.39 -12.86 -5.40
C ASN A 182 -3.35 -12.14 -6.36
N PRO A 183 -3.67 -10.88 -6.13
CA PRO A 183 -4.69 -10.18 -6.88
C PRO A 183 -4.27 -9.81 -8.32
N GLU A 184 -3.01 -10.03 -8.68
CA GLU A 184 -2.56 -9.90 -10.08
C GLU A 184 -3.09 -11.03 -10.95
N ASP A 185 -3.18 -12.24 -10.40
CA ASP A 185 -3.49 -13.46 -11.16
C ASP A 185 -4.90 -13.98 -10.90
N SER A 186 -5.41 -13.83 -9.68
CA SER A 186 -6.66 -14.49 -9.30
C SER A 186 -7.40 -13.76 -8.17
N THR A 187 -8.73 -13.81 -8.26
CA THR A 187 -9.62 -13.38 -7.16
C THR A 187 -9.87 -14.48 -6.11
N LYS A 188 -9.27 -15.66 -6.31
CA LYS A 188 -9.41 -16.80 -5.40
C LYS A 188 -8.40 -16.73 -4.26
N VAL A 189 -8.80 -17.28 -3.11
CA VAL A 189 -7.91 -17.42 -1.94
C VAL A 189 -6.80 -18.41 -2.25
N ILE A 190 -5.57 -18.03 -1.90
CA ILE A 190 -4.44 -18.96 -1.87
C ILE A 190 -4.56 -19.77 -0.58
N LYS A 191 -4.79 -21.08 -0.71
CA LYS A 191 -4.85 -21.98 0.44
C LYS A 191 -3.43 -22.29 0.92
N ILE A 192 -2.96 -21.61 1.93
CA ILE A 192 -1.67 -21.90 2.56
C ILE A 192 -1.88 -23.08 3.51
N GLN A 193 -1.19 -24.19 3.23
CA GLN A 193 -1.21 -25.38 4.08
C GLN A 193 -0.16 -25.25 5.19
N TRP A 194 -0.46 -24.48 6.21
CA TRP A 194 0.46 -24.19 7.32
C TRP A 194 1.02 -25.46 7.98
N ASN A 195 0.22 -26.52 8.08
CA ASN A 195 0.65 -27.79 8.67
C ASN A 195 1.79 -28.45 7.88
N LYS A 196 1.82 -28.32 6.55
CA LYS A 196 2.90 -28.85 5.73
C LYS A 196 4.20 -28.06 5.89
N ILE A 197 4.11 -26.74 6.07
CA ILE A 197 5.29 -25.89 6.26
C ILE A 197 5.97 -26.24 7.58
N GLN A 198 5.22 -26.46 8.65
CA GLN A 198 5.76 -26.90 9.95
C GLN A 198 6.43 -28.27 9.86
N THR A 199 5.82 -29.21 9.16
CA THR A 199 6.38 -30.56 8.99
C THR A 199 7.69 -30.53 8.21
N GLU A 200 7.78 -29.77 7.12
CA GLU A 200 9.01 -29.62 6.33
C GLU A 200 10.14 -28.91 7.11
N GLN A 201 9.82 -27.97 7.99
CA GLN A 201 10.82 -27.35 8.86
C GLN A 201 11.34 -28.33 9.92
N THR A 202 10.46 -29.10 10.54
CA THR A 202 10.84 -30.12 11.52
C THR A 202 11.67 -31.23 10.88
N GLU A 203 11.33 -31.68 9.67
CA GLU A 203 12.12 -32.69 8.94
C GLU A 203 13.50 -32.15 8.54
N LYS A 204 13.61 -30.88 8.12
CA LYS A 204 14.90 -30.25 7.82
C LYS A 204 15.77 -30.04 9.05
N GLU A 205 15.18 -29.70 10.18
CA GLU A 205 15.90 -29.58 11.46
C GLU A 205 16.36 -30.94 11.97
N GLN A 206 15.56 -32.00 11.82
CA GLN A 206 15.97 -33.38 12.14
C GLN A 206 17.09 -33.89 11.22
N GLN A 207 16.99 -33.65 9.90
CA GLN A 207 18.04 -34.02 8.96
C GLN A 207 19.35 -33.28 9.21
N ASN A 208 19.30 -32.00 9.61
CA ASN A 208 20.47 -31.24 9.97
C ASN A 208 21.09 -31.73 11.29
N ASN A 209 20.28 -32.15 12.27
CA ASN A 209 20.76 -32.70 13.54
C ASN A 209 21.38 -34.08 13.37
N ASP A 210 20.84 -34.93 12.50
CA ASP A 210 21.42 -36.24 12.18
C ASP A 210 22.73 -36.11 11.39
N SER A 211 22.88 -35.08 10.60
CA SER A 211 24.15 -34.74 9.90
C SER A 211 25.18 -34.10 10.80
N ALA A 212 24.77 -33.39 11.86
CA ALA A 212 25.68 -32.72 12.82
C ALA A 212 26.27 -33.69 13.84
N ASN A 213 25.67 -34.85 14.07
CA ASN A 213 26.19 -35.87 14.98
C ASN A 213 27.42 -36.63 14.44
N ASN A 214 27.89 -36.31 13.24
CA ASN A 214 29.08 -36.97 12.66
C ASN A 214 30.32 -36.08 12.52
N HIS A 215 30.37 -34.83 12.99
CA HIS A 215 31.62 -34.06 13.10
C HIS A 215 31.54 -32.83 14.02
N HIS A 216 32.41 -32.88 15.06
CA HIS A 216 32.97 -31.77 15.83
C HIS A 216 32.03 -30.79 16.58
N ASP A 217 32.06 -30.99 17.87
CA ASP A 217 31.91 -30.07 18.99
C ASP A 217 32.36 -28.61 18.68
N PHE A 218 31.41 -27.72 18.37
CA PHE A 218 31.53 -26.27 18.39
C PHE A 218 30.59 -25.64 19.41
N SER A 219 30.54 -26.18 20.62
CA SER A 219 29.97 -25.48 21.75
C SER A 219 31.05 -24.67 22.48
N LYS A 220 31.40 -23.53 21.96
CA LYS A 220 31.99 -22.43 22.74
C LYS A 220 32.07 -21.16 21.93
N THR A 221 31.45 -20.14 22.51
CA THR A 221 31.65 -18.69 22.37
C THR A 221 30.58 -17.91 21.62
N CYS A 222 29.56 -17.54 22.40
CA CYS A 222 28.98 -16.19 22.37
C CYS A 222 28.64 -15.81 23.81
N SER A 223 29.63 -15.48 24.61
CA SER A 223 29.44 -14.76 25.87
C SER A 223 29.51 -13.26 25.56
N ALA A 224 28.42 -12.55 25.85
CA ALA A 224 28.42 -11.10 25.86
C ALA A 224 29.42 -10.57 26.88
N GLN A 225 30.37 -9.75 26.44
CA GLN A 225 31.13 -8.87 27.29
C GLN A 225 30.38 -7.56 27.51
N SER A 226 29.78 -7.43 28.69
CA SER A 226 29.50 -6.15 29.30
C SER A 226 30.83 -5.60 29.84
N GLY A 227 31.28 -4.50 29.30
CA GLY A 227 32.49 -3.76 29.77
C GLY A 227 32.10 -2.32 30.07
N GLN A 228 32.54 -1.90 31.22
CA GLN A 228 32.42 -0.62 31.91
C GLN A 228 32.59 0.63 31.04
#